data_6aed7d274be1a065e2d777454ac60712
#
_entry.id   6aed7d274be1a065e2d777454ac60712
#
_cell.length_a   1.000
_cell.length_b   1.000
_cell.length_c   1.000
_cell.angle_alpha   90.00
_cell.angle_beta   90.00
_cell.angle_gamma   90.00
#
_symmetry.space_group_name_H-M   'P 1'
#
loop_
_entity.id
_entity.type
_entity.pdbx_description
1 polymer ?
#
loop_
_entity_poly.entity_id
_entity_poly.type
_entity_poly.pdbx_seq_one_letter_code
_entity_poly.pdbx_strand_id
1 'polypeptide(L)'
;LVKEITPALPRLQEAFLIYEDQYDGEWDRGWYPFGEMFPHVDLTKYSRRDALKILLKRFAYRHVIFDADMAKSFYKLPMKDVQSAMEALLTEGVLTESQGGYMLKSDGEFLKTYFGEPPQSVYAMHRNDFLVKSNEHILKGKYPHAYPDTLYYLLIDGEWRGAAAGKFRYTPEVEDVILDLPP
;
A
#
# COMPACT_ATOMS: atom_id res chain seq x y z
N LEU A 1 9.84 8.31 -33.05
CA LEU A 1 8.81 9.13 -32.33
C LEU A 1 8.09 8.28 -31.27
N VAL A 2 7.48 7.13 -31.61
CA VAL A 2 6.76 6.28 -30.63
C VAL A 2 7.69 5.77 -29.53
N LYS A 3 8.92 5.33 -29.86
CA LYS A 3 9.92 4.86 -28.89
C LYS A 3 10.40 5.94 -27.90
N GLU A 4 10.22 7.20 -28.22
CA GLU A 4 10.61 8.35 -27.38
C GLU A 4 9.47 8.82 -26.48
N ILE A 5 8.22 8.71 -26.96
CA ILE A 5 7.02 9.14 -26.25
C ILE A 5 6.59 8.12 -25.19
N THR A 6 6.58 6.84 -25.53
CA THR A 6 6.08 5.78 -24.63
C THR A 6 6.71 5.80 -23.22
N PRO A 7 8.04 6.00 -23.04
CA PRO A 7 8.62 6.09 -21.70
C PRO A 7 8.30 7.39 -20.94
N ALA A 8 7.84 8.45 -21.65
CA ALA A 8 7.49 9.73 -21.03
C ALA A 8 6.06 9.71 -20.45
N LEU A 9 5.13 8.98 -21.07
CA LEU A 9 3.72 8.94 -20.67
C LEU A 9 3.50 8.56 -19.19
N PRO A 10 4.10 7.47 -18.65
CA PRO A 10 3.93 7.14 -17.24
C PRO A 10 4.42 8.24 -16.30
N ARG A 11 5.53 8.90 -16.63
CA ARG A 11 6.07 10.01 -15.82
C ARG A 11 5.17 11.24 -15.82
N LEU A 12 4.56 11.55 -16.96
CA LEU A 12 3.60 12.66 -17.07
C LEU A 12 2.32 12.33 -16.32
N GLN A 13 1.87 11.07 -16.34
CA GLN A 13 0.71 10.60 -15.59
C GLN A 13 0.97 10.63 -14.08
N GLU A 14 2.13 10.15 -13.64
CA GLU A 14 2.55 10.22 -12.22
C GLU A 14 2.65 11.67 -11.72
N ALA A 15 2.99 12.61 -12.60
CA ALA A 15 3.02 14.04 -12.29
C ALA A 15 1.66 14.75 -12.38
N PHE A 16 0.58 14.01 -12.68
CA PHE A 16 -0.77 14.56 -12.93
C PHE A 16 -0.80 15.62 -14.04
N LEU A 17 0.04 15.51 -15.05
CA LEU A 17 0.05 16.38 -16.22
C LEU A 17 -0.87 15.86 -17.32
N ILE A 18 -0.99 14.54 -17.43
CA ILE A 18 -1.87 13.87 -18.37
C ILE A 18 -2.72 12.80 -17.64
N TYR A 19 -3.82 12.44 -18.27
CA TYR A 19 -4.73 11.38 -17.83
C TYR A 19 -5.00 10.43 -18.99
N GLU A 20 -4.94 9.13 -18.74
CA GLU A 20 -5.32 8.10 -19.68
C GLU A 20 -6.81 7.78 -19.50
N ASP A 21 -7.61 8.00 -20.53
CA ASP A 21 -9.02 7.66 -20.50
C ASP A 21 -9.20 6.15 -20.69
N GLN A 22 -9.93 5.53 -19.74
CA GLN A 22 -10.22 4.10 -19.74
C GLN A 22 -11.72 3.81 -19.77
N TYR A 23 -12.50 4.77 -20.26
CA TYR A 23 -13.96 4.78 -20.10
C TYR A 23 -14.66 3.55 -20.71
N ASP A 24 -14.21 3.07 -21.86
CA ASP A 24 -14.89 2.03 -22.64
C ASP A 24 -14.20 0.64 -22.58
N GLY A 25 -13.05 0.53 -21.89
CA GLY A 25 -12.29 -0.70 -21.80
C GLY A 25 -11.58 -1.10 -23.11
N GLU A 26 -11.59 -0.25 -24.12
CA GLU A 26 -10.86 -0.47 -25.36
C GLU A 26 -9.35 -0.30 -25.17
N TRP A 27 -8.58 -0.93 -26.06
CA TRP A 27 -7.12 -0.87 -26.00
C TRP A 27 -6.55 0.43 -26.60
N ASP A 28 -7.33 1.15 -27.42
CA ASP A 28 -6.95 2.44 -28.01
C ASP A 28 -7.39 3.57 -27.07
N ARG A 29 -6.52 3.87 -26.12
CA ARG A 29 -6.80 4.83 -25.03
C ARG A 29 -6.25 6.20 -25.37
N GLY A 30 -7.11 7.22 -25.24
CA GLY A 30 -6.72 8.60 -25.40
C GLY A 30 -5.95 9.16 -24.18
N TRP A 31 -4.97 10.01 -24.44
CA TRP A 31 -4.25 10.76 -23.42
C TRP A 31 -4.68 12.23 -23.47
N TYR A 32 -5.10 12.75 -22.36
CA TYR A 32 -5.65 14.10 -22.24
C TYR A 32 -4.88 14.92 -21.20
N PRO A 33 -4.76 16.26 -21.35
CA PRO A 33 -4.24 17.12 -20.29
C PRO A 33 -5.08 16.99 -19.02
N PHE A 34 -4.43 16.71 -17.87
CA PHE A 34 -5.14 16.49 -16.61
C PHE A 34 -6.02 17.68 -16.20
N GLY A 35 -5.51 18.90 -16.36
CA GLY A 35 -6.25 20.11 -16.01
C GLY A 35 -7.50 20.36 -16.85
N GLU A 36 -7.55 19.84 -18.08
CA GLU A 36 -8.74 19.94 -18.93
C GLU A 36 -9.82 18.92 -18.52
N MET A 37 -9.38 17.71 -18.16
CA MET A 37 -10.29 16.65 -17.71
C MET A 37 -10.83 16.90 -16.29
N PHE A 38 -10.03 17.52 -15.44
CA PHE A 38 -10.36 17.75 -14.03
C PHE A 38 -10.17 19.23 -13.62
N PRO A 39 -10.89 20.18 -14.25
CA PRO A 39 -10.70 21.62 -14.01
C PRO A 39 -11.05 22.06 -12.58
N HIS A 40 -11.79 21.25 -11.84
CA HIS A 40 -12.17 21.51 -10.45
C HIS A 40 -11.12 21.02 -9.42
N VAL A 41 -10.07 20.30 -9.87
CA VAL A 41 -9.02 19.79 -9.00
C VAL A 41 -7.89 20.82 -8.87
N ASP A 42 -7.78 21.42 -7.68
CA ASP A 42 -6.66 22.28 -7.34
C ASP A 42 -5.48 21.44 -6.80
N LEU A 43 -4.46 21.26 -7.63
CA LEU A 43 -3.25 20.52 -7.28
C LEU A 43 -2.35 21.28 -6.29
N THR A 44 -2.61 22.56 -6.04
CA THR A 44 -1.86 23.42 -5.13
C THR A 44 -2.52 23.62 -3.77
N LYS A 45 -3.72 23.08 -3.56
CA LYS A 45 -4.55 23.25 -2.36
C LYS A 45 -3.81 22.91 -1.05
N TYR A 46 -2.93 21.92 -1.07
CA TYR A 46 -2.19 21.48 0.10
C TYR A 46 -0.68 21.63 -0.11
N SER A 47 0.02 22.07 0.93
CA SER A 47 1.46 21.91 0.95
C SER A 47 1.82 20.42 0.89
N ARG A 48 3.06 20.10 0.42
CA ARG A 48 3.55 18.71 0.41
C ARG A 48 3.41 18.05 1.80
N ARG A 49 3.74 18.79 2.85
CA ARG A 49 3.66 18.30 4.24
C ARG A 49 2.22 17.99 4.64
N ASP A 50 1.27 18.86 4.34
CA ASP A 50 -0.14 18.66 4.69
C ASP A 50 -0.75 17.51 3.89
N ALA A 51 -0.41 17.39 2.61
CA ALA A 51 -0.82 16.26 1.79
C ALA A 51 -0.31 14.93 2.36
N LEU A 52 0.96 14.87 2.80
CA LEU A 52 1.53 13.67 3.43
C LEU A 52 0.84 13.34 4.75
N LYS A 53 0.51 14.32 5.59
CA LYS A 53 -0.27 14.10 6.82
C LYS A 53 -1.64 13.50 6.52
N ILE A 54 -2.34 14.01 5.50
CA ILE A 54 -3.64 13.46 5.08
C ILE A 54 -3.49 12.01 4.61
N LEU A 55 -2.47 11.72 3.80
CA LEU A 55 -2.21 10.37 3.31
C LEU A 55 -1.91 9.40 4.46
N LEU A 56 -1.02 9.79 5.38
CA LEU A 56 -0.64 8.93 6.52
C LEU A 56 -1.79 8.74 7.51
N LYS A 57 -2.64 9.74 7.74
CA LYS A 57 -3.86 9.57 8.53
C LYS A 57 -4.81 8.54 7.90
N ARG A 58 -4.99 8.58 6.57
CA ARG A 58 -5.79 7.58 5.85
C ARG A 58 -5.14 6.20 5.86
N PHE A 59 -3.82 6.15 5.79
CA PHE A 59 -3.04 4.92 5.89
C PHE A 59 -3.22 4.28 7.28
N ALA A 60 -3.11 5.07 8.36
CA ALA A 60 -3.38 4.63 9.72
C ALA A 60 -4.80 4.08 9.89
N TYR A 61 -5.80 4.80 9.38
CA TYR A 61 -7.19 4.34 9.41
C TYR A 61 -7.38 2.98 8.73
N ARG A 62 -6.67 2.75 7.61
CA ARG A 62 -6.81 1.52 6.82
C ARG A 62 -6.07 0.33 7.40
N HIS A 63 -4.90 0.56 7.99
CA HIS A 63 -4.03 -0.49 8.54
C HIS A 63 -4.28 -0.77 10.02
N VAL A 64 -4.94 0.14 10.72
CA VAL A 64 -5.11 0.21 12.16
C VAL A 64 -3.77 0.42 12.86
N ILE A 65 -2.79 -0.45 12.65
CA ILE A 65 -1.42 -0.32 13.14
C ILE A 65 -0.44 -0.35 11.95
N PHE A 66 0.56 0.52 11.97
CA PHE A 66 1.57 0.60 10.91
C PHE A 66 2.87 1.19 11.43
N ASP A 67 3.95 0.98 10.68
CA ASP A 67 5.24 1.64 10.88
C ASP A 67 5.65 2.49 9.66
N ALA A 68 6.78 3.18 9.78
CA ALA A 68 7.29 4.04 8.71
C ALA A 68 7.71 3.25 7.46
N ASP A 69 8.22 2.02 7.63
CA ASP A 69 8.64 1.17 6.51
C ASP A 69 7.44 0.66 5.72
N MET A 70 6.33 0.33 6.39
CA MET A 70 5.07 0.00 5.73
C MET A 70 4.57 1.15 4.85
N ALA A 71 4.53 2.37 5.37
CA ALA A 71 4.11 3.55 4.63
C ALA A 71 5.05 3.87 3.46
N LYS A 72 6.37 3.79 3.68
CA LYS A 72 7.39 3.90 2.63
C LYS A 72 7.24 2.84 1.55
N SER A 73 7.03 1.57 1.96
CA SER A 73 6.86 0.45 1.03
C SER A 73 5.64 0.65 0.13
N PHE A 74 4.53 1.07 0.71
CA PHE A 74 3.28 1.26 -0.03
C PHE A 74 3.31 2.46 -0.98
N TYR A 75 3.68 3.64 -0.47
CA TYR A 75 3.63 4.90 -1.23
C TYR A 75 4.89 5.18 -2.05
N LYS A 76 5.97 4.40 -1.87
CA LYS A 76 7.30 4.63 -2.48
C LYS A 76 7.85 6.03 -2.19
N LEU A 77 7.55 6.55 -1.01
CA LEU A 77 7.99 7.87 -0.55
C LEU A 77 9.39 7.81 0.09
N PRO A 78 10.15 8.92 0.07
CA PRO A 78 11.38 9.04 0.85
C PRO A 78 11.10 8.87 2.35
N MET A 79 11.90 8.08 3.07
CA MET A 79 11.75 7.84 4.50
C MET A 79 11.68 9.14 5.33
N LYS A 80 12.52 10.12 4.98
CA LYS A 80 12.55 11.42 5.64
C LYS A 80 11.18 12.13 5.61
N ASP A 81 10.50 12.06 4.48
CA ASP A 81 9.18 12.68 4.32
C ASP A 81 8.13 11.96 5.15
N VAL A 82 8.17 10.62 5.16
CA VAL A 82 7.27 9.79 5.98
C VAL A 82 7.47 10.10 7.46
N GLN A 83 8.71 10.05 7.95
CA GLN A 83 9.03 10.31 9.36
C GLN A 83 8.61 11.72 9.78
N SER A 84 8.93 12.75 8.99
CA SER A 84 8.54 14.13 9.31
C SER A 84 7.02 14.32 9.38
N ALA A 85 6.26 13.66 8.53
CA ALA A 85 4.80 13.73 8.58
C ALA A 85 4.23 12.93 9.76
N MET A 86 4.82 11.80 10.13
CA MET A 86 4.44 11.02 11.32
C MET A 86 4.70 11.79 12.61
N GLU A 87 5.89 12.41 12.75
CA GLU A 87 6.23 13.27 13.90
C GLU A 87 5.23 14.42 14.08
N ALA A 88 4.82 15.04 12.96
CA ALA A 88 3.80 16.08 12.99
C ALA A 88 2.45 15.54 13.50
N LEU A 89 2.02 14.38 13.00
CA LEU A 89 0.75 13.76 13.42
C LEU A 89 0.78 13.28 14.88
N LEU A 90 1.92 12.85 15.40
CA LEU A 90 2.13 12.55 16.81
C LEU A 90 2.03 13.80 17.67
N THR A 91 2.72 14.89 17.27
CA THR A 91 2.68 16.17 17.96
C THR A 91 1.27 16.77 18.00
N GLU A 92 0.51 16.61 16.91
CA GLU A 92 -0.89 17.03 16.80
C GLU A 92 -1.87 16.12 17.56
N GLY A 93 -1.39 15.01 18.13
CA GLY A 93 -2.22 14.05 18.85
C GLY A 93 -3.20 13.28 17.97
N VAL A 94 -2.92 13.18 16.66
CA VAL A 94 -3.71 12.38 15.70
C VAL A 94 -3.27 10.92 15.75
N LEU A 95 -1.96 10.69 15.84
CA LEU A 95 -1.38 9.36 16.04
C LEU A 95 -0.94 9.16 17.49
N THR A 96 -0.83 7.93 17.89
CA THR A 96 -0.23 7.48 19.15
C THR A 96 0.67 6.28 18.88
N GLU A 97 1.69 6.09 19.73
CA GLU A 97 2.53 4.89 19.69
C GLU A 97 1.77 3.69 20.26
N SER A 98 2.07 2.52 19.75
CA SER A 98 1.57 1.23 20.20
C SER A 98 2.65 0.16 20.03
N GLN A 99 2.44 -1.02 20.62
CA GLN A 99 3.31 -2.17 20.37
C GLN A 99 3.28 -2.53 18.89
N GLY A 100 4.45 -2.46 18.24
CA GLY A 100 4.61 -2.77 16.82
C GLY A 100 4.43 -1.59 15.85
N GLY A 101 4.18 -0.36 16.35
CA GLY A 101 4.12 0.80 15.46
C GLY A 101 3.27 1.96 15.97
N TYR A 102 2.52 2.56 15.06
CA TYR A 102 1.68 3.74 15.28
C TYR A 102 0.25 3.45 14.85
N MET A 103 -0.71 4.08 15.51
CA MET A 103 -2.14 3.98 15.19
C MET A 103 -2.83 5.33 15.38
N LEU A 104 -4.07 5.44 14.92
CA LEU A 104 -4.90 6.59 15.29
C LEU A 104 -5.14 6.58 16.80
N LYS A 105 -5.13 7.77 17.40
CA LYS A 105 -5.38 7.91 18.85
C LYS A 105 -6.73 7.32 19.24
N SER A 106 -7.77 7.50 18.42
CA SER A 106 -9.09 6.88 18.62
C SER A 106 -9.04 5.36 18.70
N ASP A 107 -8.23 4.73 17.87
CA ASP A 107 -8.10 3.26 17.85
C ASP A 107 -7.33 2.77 19.08
N GLY A 108 -6.29 3.52 19.50
CA GLY A 108 -5.57 3.25 20.73
C GLY A 108 -6.44 3.37 21.98
N GLU A 109 -7.37 4.33 22.00
CA GLU A 109 -8.35 4.47 23.09
C GLU A 109 -9.37 3.33 23.08
N PHE A 110 -9.86 2.94 21.90
CA PHE A 110 -10.76 1.79 21.75
C PHE A 110 -10.12 0.48 22.23
N LEU A 111 -8.87 0.21 21.87
CA LEU A 111 -8.16 -1.01 22.27
C LEU A 111 -8.00 -1.15 23.78
N LYS A 112 -7.91 -0.05 24.54
CA LYS A 112 -7.86 -0.09 26.01
C LYS A 112 -9.16 -0.60 26.64
N THR A 113 -10.26 -0.53 25.92
CA THR A 113 -11.58 -0.97 26.39
C THR A 113 -12.04 -2.27 25.76
N TYR A 114 -11.27 -2.79 24.81
CA TYR A 114 -11.60 -4.04 24.11
C TYR A 114 -10.96 -5.24 24.82
N PHE A 115 -11.79 -6.20 25.20
CA PHE A 115 -11.40 -7.43 25.93
C PHE A 115 -11.71 -8.71 25.16
N GLY A 116 -12.02 -8.60 23.87
CA GLY A 116 -12.28 -9.76 23.01
C GLY A 116 -10.99 -10.48 22.60
N GLU A 117 -11.06 -11.81 22.48
CA GLU A 117 -9.99 -12.56 21.84
C GLU A 117 -10.07 -12.42 20.31
N PRO A 118 -8.94 -12.29 19.62
CA PRO A 118 -8.94 -12.26 18.16
C PRO A 118 -9.41 -13.63 17.63
N PRO A 119 -10.29 -13.66 16.61
CA PRO A 119 -10.70 -14.91 16.00
C PRO A 119 -9.54 -15.55 15.25
N GLN A 120 -9.48 -16.88 15.26
CA GLN A 120 -8.59 -17.60 14.36
C GLN A 120 -8.95 -17.31 12.92
N SER A 121 -7.95 -17.04 12.11
CA SER A 121 -8.16 -16.60 10.74
C SER A 121 -7.07 -17.08 9.79
N VAL A 122 -7.46 -17.40 8.56
CA VAL A 122 -6.54 -17.72 7.47
C VAL A 122 -6.96 -16.94 6.24
N TYR A 123 -6.07 -16.11 5.73
CA TYR A 123 -6.29 -15.33 4.52
C TYR A 123 -5.20 -15.60 3.48
N ALA A 124 -5.61 -15.87 2.24
CA ALA A 124 -4.74 -15.86 1.08
C ALA A 124 -4.80 -14.47 0.45
N MET A 125 -3.78 -13.66 0.71
CA MET A 125 -3.71 -12.27 0.26
C MET A 125 -2.99 -12.19 -1.08
N HIS A 126 -3.68 -11.72 -2.12
CA HIS A 126 -3.06 -11.55 -3.44
C HIS A 126 -1.85 -10.60 -3.37
N ARG A 127 -0.80 -10.88 -4.16
CA ARG A 127 0.44 -10.06 -4.18
C ARG A 127 0.24 -8.55 -4.41
N ASN A 128 -0.90 -8.16 -4.98
CA ASN A 128 -1.26 -6.75 -5.18
C ASN A 128 -2.19 -6.20 -4.10
N ASP A 129 -2.54 -7.00 -3.08
CA ASP A 129 -3.29 -6.51 -1.93
C ASP A 129 -2.52 -5.41 -1.20
N PHE A 130 -3.26 -4.44 -0.63
CA PHE A 130 -2.64 -3.30 0.03
C PHE A 130 -1.83 -3.69 1.27
N LEU A 131 -2.26 -4.69 2.03
CA LEU A 131 -1.50 -5.21 3.18
C LEU A 131 -0.19 -5.85 2.72
N VAL A 132 -0.23 -6.63 1.63
CA VAL A 132 0.97 -7.22 1.04
C VAL A 132 1.91 -6.14 0.53
N LYS A 133 1.40 -5.12 -0.19
CA LYS A 133 2.22 -4.01 -0.70
C LYS A 133 2.87 -3.20 0.40
N SER A 134 2.20 -3.02 1.53
CA SER A 134 2.76 -2.34 2.69
C SER A 134 3.88 -3.16 3.34
N ASN A 135 3.76 -4.49 3.36
CA ASN A 135 4.73 -5.42 3.96
C ASN A 135 5.73 -6.01 2.96
N GLU A 136 5.72 -5.55 1.70
CA GLU A 136 6.55 -6.12 0.62
C GLU A 136 8.05 -6.13 0.97
N HIS A 137 8.52 -5.11 1.71
CA HIS A 137 9.90 -5.00 2.16
C HIS A 137 10.34 -6.14 3.11
N ILE A 138 9.40 -6.70 3.89
CA ILE A 138 9.64 -7.85 4.77
C ILE A 138 9.40 -9.15 3.99
N LEU A 139 8.30 -9.23 3.26
CA LEU A 139 7.83 -10.46 2.61
C LEU A 139 8.80 -10.98 1.55
N LYS A 140 9.43 -10.10 0.77
CA LYS A 140 10.46 -10.48 -0.20
C LYS A 140 11.68 -11.14 0.46
N GLY A 141 12.06 -10.67 1.64
CA GLY A 141 13.17 -11.26 2.41
C GLY A 141 12.76 -12.55 3.11
N LYS A 142 11.52 -12.63 3.59
CA LYS A 142 11.02 -13.82 4.30
C LYS A 142 10.78 -15.02 3.36
N TYR A 143 10.31 -14.76 2.12
CA TYR A 143 10.00 -15.81 1.14
C TYR A 143 10.76 -15.62 -0.18
N PRO A 144 12.09 -15.61 -0.18
CA PRO A 144 12.89 -15.30 -1.37
C PRO A 144 12.72 -16.35 -2.48
N HIS A 145 12.44 -17.61 -2.13
CA HIS A 145 12.23 -18.69 -3.11
C HIS A 145 10.90 -18.60 -3.85
N ALA A 146 9.89 -17.95 -3.26
CA ALA A 146 8.62 -17.70 -3.94
C ALA A 146 8.67 -16.48 -4.87
N TYR A 147 9.58 -15.54 -4.64
CA TYR A 147 9.72 -14.34 -5.46
C TYR A 147 10.59 -14.63 -6.70
N PRO A 148 10.25 -14.12 -7.92
CA PRO A 148 9.18 -13.16 -8.23
C PRO A 148 7.80 -13.77 -8.53
N ASP A 149 7.67 -15.09 -8.53
CA ASP A 149 6.49 -15.81 -8.99
C ASP A 149 5.40 -15.95 -7.92
N THR A 150 5.51 -15.22 -6.81
CA THR A 150 4.50 -15.22 -5.75
C THR A 150 3.16 -14.75 -6.28
N LEU A 151 2.11 -15.55 -6.07
CA LEU A 151 0.72 -15.22 -6.35
C LEU A 151 0.02 -14.68 -5.10
N TYR A 152 0.19 -15.38 -3.98
CA TYR A 152 -0.44 -15.08 -2.71
C TYR A 152 0.55 -15.18 -1.55
N TYR A 153 0.31 -14.36 -0.51
CA TYR A 153 0.91 -14.55 0.80
C TYR A 153 -0.16 -15.01 1.79
N LEU A 154 0.21 -15.87 2.71
CA LEU A 154 -0.72 -16.43 3.68
C LEU A 154 -0.58 -15.68 5.01
N LEU A 155 -1.66 -15.04 5.42
CA LEU A 155 -1.80 -14.38 6.71
C LEU A 155 -2.63 -15.32 7.60
N ILE A 156 -2.00 -15.88 8.64
CA ILE A 156 -2.61 -16.86 9.55
C ILE A 156 -2.52 -16.26 10.95
N ASP A 157 -3.66 -16.08 11.59
CA ASP A 157 -3.78 -15.52 12.93
C ASP A 157 -3.01 -14.19 13.11
N GLY A 158 -3.08 -13.32 12.08
CA GLY A 158 -2.41 -12.02 12.07
C GLY A 158 -0.93 -12.04 11.72
N GLU A 159 -0.33 -13.19 11.41
CA GLU A 159 1.06 -13.31 11.05
C GLU A 159 1.28 -13.84 9.63
N TRP A 160 2.28 -13.30 8.95
CA TRP A 160 2.67 -13.82 7.64
C TRP A 160 3.37 -15.17 7.78
N ARG A 161 2.66 -16.26 7.47
CA ARG A 161 3.07 -17.65 7.70
C ARG A 161 3.29 -18.47 6.44
N GLY A 162 3.18 -17.87 5.25
CA GLY A 162 3.44 -18.60 4.02
C GLY A 162 3.34 -17.77 2.76
N ALA A 163 3.71 -18.40 1.66
CA ALA A 163 3.59 -17.87 0.32
C ALA A 163 3.23 -18.99 -0.67
N ALA A 164 2.37 -18.68 -1.63
CA ALA A 164 2.06 -19.55 -2.76
C ALA A 164 2.64 -18.94 -4.04
N ALA A 165 3.51 -19.69 -4.70
CA ALA A 165 4.13 -19.32 -5.96
C ALA A 165 3.48 -20.04 -7.14
N GLY A 166 3.55 -19.45 -8.32
CA GLY A 166 3.03 -20.06 -9.53
C GLY A 166 2.89 -19.09 -10.70
N LYS A 167 2.12 -19.48 -11.69
CA LYS A 167 1.92 -18.69 -12.89
C LYS A 167 0.59 -17.96 -12.86
N PHE A 168 0.66 -16.66 -13.10
CA PHE A 168 -0.54 -15.87 -13.33
C PHE A 168 -0.76 -15.72 -14.84
N ARG A 169 -1.70 -16.52 -15.35
CA ARG A 169 -2.21 -16.39 -16.72
C ARG A 169 -3.69 -15.98 -16.66
N TYR A 170 -4.55 -16.60 -17.45
CA TYR A 170 -6.00 -16.37 -17.38
C TYR A 170 -6.62 -16.92 -16.08
N THR A 171 -6.07 -18.01 -15.58
CA THR A 171 -6.34 -18.56 -14.24
C THR A 171 -5.02 -18.69 -13.48
N PRO A 172 -4.98 -18.32 -12.18
CA PRO A 172 -3.79 -18.53 -11.38
C PRO A 172 -3.60 -20.04 -11.13
N GLU A 173 -2.40 -20.52 -11.47
CA GLU A 173 -1.97 -21.90 -11.19
C GLU A 173 -0.92 -21.87 -10.08
N VAL A 174 -1.24 -22.43 -8.92
CA VAL A 174 -0.30 -22.58 -7.80
C VAL A 174 0.58 -23.78 -8.08
N GLU A 175 1.90 -23.56 -8.15
CA GLU A 175 2.89 -24.60 -8.40
C GLU A 175 3.61 -25.03 -7.11
N ASP A 176 3.74 -24.10 -6.13
CA ASP A 176 4.42 -24.37 -4.87
C ASP A 176 3.79 -23.57 -3.73
N VAL A 177 3.83 -24.14 -2.52
CA VAL A 177 3.35 -23.49 -1.28
C VAL A 177 4.41 -23.66 -0.19
N ILE A 178 4.92 -22.54 0.28
CA ILE A 178 5.88 -22.47 1.38
C ILE A 178 5.10 -22.10 2.64
N LEU A 179 5.22 -22.90 3.70
CA LEU A 179 4.61 -22.64 5.00
C LEU A 179 5.69 -22.52 6.07
N ASP A 180 5.52 -21.53 6.94
CA ASP A 180 6.33 -21.26 8.13
C ASP A 180 5.40 -21.35 9.35
N LEU A 181 5.02 -22.59 9.67
CA LEU A 181 4.16 -22.88 10.82
C LEU A 181 5.05 -23.21 12.03
N PRO A 182 4.67 -22.80 13.25
CA PRO A 182 5.36 -23.22 14.44
C PRO A 182 5.24 -24.75 14.57
N PRO A 183 6.29 -25.42 15.13
CA PRO A 183 6.29 -26.86 15.34
C PRO A 183 5.18 -27.31 16.32
#